data_e4a5b98c159c12fe64a15d737bf61a3b
#
_entry.id   e4a5b98c159c12fe64a15d737bf61a3b
#
_cell.length_a   1.000
_cell.length_b   1.000
_cell.length_c   1.000
_cell.angle_alpha   90.00
_cell.angle_beta   90.00
_cell.angle_gamma   90.00
#
_symmetry.space_group_name_H-M   'P 1'
#
loop_
_entity.id
_entity.type
_entity.pdbx_description
1 polymer ?
#
loop_
_entity_poly.entity_id
_entity_poly.type
_entity_poly.pdbx_seq_one_letter_code
_entity_poly.pdbx_strand_id
1 'polypeptide(L)'
;RDRFGIVARLEFYTSEELTRIVRRSAGLLKAPIDEEGCFEVARRSRGTPRIANRLLRRVRDYADVKGDGSINRALADKALAMLDVDPKGFDVMDRKLLEAVVHRFDGGPVGLDNIAASIGEESGTIEDVIEPYLIQQGFLQRTPRGRMATKAAYLHLGLPAPDGI
;
A
#
# COMPACT_ATOMS: atom_id res chain seq x y z
N ARG A 1 -11.56 -15.07 13.56
CA ARG A 1 -10.46 -15.22 13.22
C ARG A 1 -9.41 -15.58 14.16
N ASP A 2 -9.33 -15.37 15.22
CA ASP A 2 -8.43 -15.60 16.09
C ASP A 2 -8.82 -16.39 17.15
N ARG A 3 -9.32 -17.53 16.91
CA ARG A 3 -9.97 -18.35 17.76
C ARG A 3 -9.16 -18.94 18.79
N PHE A 4 -7.99 -18.98 18.80
CA PHE A 4 -7.23 -19.61 19.83
C PHE A 4 -6.62 -18.62 20.78
N GLY A 5 -7.10 -17.42 20.78
CA GLY A 5 -6.48 -16.40 21.58
C GLY A 5 -5.16 -15.94 20.98
N ILE A 6 -4.77 -16.55 19.87
CA ILE A 6 -3.58 -16.15 19.21
C ILE A 6 -4.02 -15.35 18.03
N VAL A 7 -3.72 -14.10 18.04
CA VAL A 7 -4.09 -13.24 16.98
C VAL A 7 -2.97 -13.21 16.00
N ALA A 8 -3.26 -13.56 14.75
CA ALA A 8 -2.30 -13.39 13.70
C ALA A 8 -2.22 -11.91 13.43
N ARG A 9 -1.21 -11.24 13.97
CA ARG A 9 -1.07 -9.85 13.74
C ARG A 9 -0.33 -9.63 12.50
N LEU A 10 -0.78 -8.67 11.69
CA LEU A 10 0.01 -8.16 10.58
C LEU A 10 1.05 -7.26 11.21
N GLU A 11 2.30 -7.64 11.06
CA GLU A 11 3.38 -6.80 11.53
C GLU A 11 3.94 -6.04 10.35
N PHE A 12 3.95 -4.74 10.45
CA PHE A 12 4.48 -3.90 9.39
C PHE A 12 5.93 -3.54 9.70
N TYR A 13 6.75 -3.64 8.68
CA TYR A 13 8.15 -3.33 8.77
C TYR A 13 8.37 -1.86 8.39
N THR A 14 9.40 -1.26 8.93
CA THR A 14 9.74 0.11 8.55
C THR A 14 10.36 0.10 7.15
N SER A 15 10.42 1.28 6.52
CA SER A 15 11.07 1.40 5.22
C SER A 15 12.53 1.01 5.30
N GLU A 16 13.19 1.28 6.41
CA GLU A 16 14.60 0.92 6.59
C GLU A 16 14.78 -0.59 6.66
N GLU A 17 13.89 -1.25 7.40
CA GLU A 17 13.94 -2.71 7.50
C GLU A 17 13.67 -3.35 6.15
N LEU A 18 12.68 -2.84 5.43
CA LEU A 18 12.35 -3.35 4.12
C LEU A 18 13.45 -3.08 3.10
N THR A 19 14.13 -1.94 3.22
CA THR A 19 15.24 -1.64 2.33
C THR A 19 16.33 -2.71 2.46
N ARG A 20 16.62 -3.15 3.68
CA ARG A 20 17.60 -4.22 3.90
C ARG A 20 17.13 -5.53 3.29
N ILE A 21 15.83 -5.83 3.41
CA ILE A 21 15.26 -7.04 2.84
C ILE A 21 15.33 -6.98 1.31
N VAL A 22 15.01 -5.84 0.72
CA VAL A 22 15.07 -5.66 -0.74
C VAL A 22 16.50 -5.85 -1.23
N ARG A 23 17.46 -5.25 -0.52
CA ARG A 23 18.87 -5.37 -0.90
C ARG A 23 19.31 -6.83 -0.89
N ARG A 24 18.95 -7.57 0.16
CA ARG A 24 19.29 -8.96 0.27
C ARG A 24 18.63 -9.79 -0.83
N SER A 25 17.35 -9.55 -1.07
CA SER A 25 16.62 -10.28 -2.10
C SER A 25 17.17 -9.99 -3.49
N ALA A 26 17.56 -8.75 -3.74
CA ALA A 26 18.16 -8.38 -5.02
C ALA A 26 19.47 -9.12 -5.24
N GLY A 27 20.26 -9.30 -4.19
CA GLY A 27 21.48 -10.08 -4.27
C GLY A 27 21.20 -11.53 -4.63
N LEU A 28 20.17 -12.10 -4.05
CA LEU A 28 19.79 -13.48 -4.36
C LEU A 28 19.27 -13.61 -5.80
N LEU A 29 18.59 -12.59 -6.30
CA LEU A 29 18.08 -12.58 -7.66
C LEU A 29 19.13 -12.13 -8.67
N LYS A 30 20.28 -11.71 -8.19
CA LYS A 30 21.38 -11.18 -9.02
C LYS A 30 20.90 -9.97 -9.82
N ALA A 31 20.08 -9.15 -9.21
CA ALA A 31 19.59 -7.92 -9.83
C ALA A 31 20.42 -6.75 -9.33
N PRO A 32 21.17 -6.06 -10.20
CA PRO A 32 21.94 -4.90 -9.76
C PRO A 32 21.00 -3.78 -9.37
N ILE A 33 21.11 -3.29 -8.13
CA ILE A 33 20.23 -2.26 -7.62
C ILE A 33 21.04 -1.36 -6.69
N ASP A 34 20.88 -0.05 -6.82
CA ASP A 34 21.58 0.86 -5.92
C ASP A 34 20.71 1.10 -4.68
N GLU A 35 21.27 1.84 -3.74
CA GLU A 35 20.61 2.07 -2.47
C GLU A 35 19.28 2.82 -2.62
N GLU A 36 19.25 3.80 -3.51
CA GLU A 36 18.01 4.56 -3.75
C GLU A 36 16.94 3.72 -4.40
N GLY A 37 17.33 2.81 -5.28
CA GLY A 37 16.38 1.86 -5.87
C GLY A 37 15.80 0.94 -4.82
N CYS A 38 16.65 0.43 -3.91
CA CYS A 38 16.18 -0.41 -2.82
C CYS A 38 15.16 0.33 -1.95
N PHE A 39 15.47 1.56 -1.60
CA PHE A 39 14.59 2.36 -0.76
C PHE A 39 13.26 2.65 -1.46
N GLU A 40 13.30 2.93 -2.76
CA GLU A 40 12.08 3.24 -3.49
C GLU A 40 11.14 2.04 -3.55
N VAL A 41 11.66 0.84 -3.80
CA VAL A 41 10.85 -0.36 -3.77
C VAL A 41 10.31 -0.59 -2.36
N ALA A 42 11.17 -0.41 -1.37
CA ALA A 42 10.79 -0.67 0.03
C ALA A 42 9.66 0.24 0.49
N ARG A 43 9.74 1.54 0.21
CA ARG A 43 8.74 2.47 0.72
C ARG A 43 7.38 2.31 0.05
N ARG A 44 7.32 1.64 -1.10
CA ARG A 44 6.05 1.37 -1.77
C ARG A 44 5.52 -0.03 -1.50
N SER A 45 6.13 -0.74 -0.55
CA SER A 45 5.82 -2.14 -0.30
C SER A 45 4.78 -2.38 0.79
N ARG A 46 4.08 -1.34 1.20
CA ARG A 46 2.99 -1.47 2.17
C ARG A 46 3.44 -2.09 3.49
N GLY A 47 4.71 -1.91 3.84
CA GLY A 47 5.24 -2.42 5.10
C GLY A 47 5.41 -3.93 5.15
N THR A 48 5.29 -4.65 4.05
CA THR A 48 5.36 -6.12 4.08
C THR A 48 6.46 -6.67 3.18
N PRO A 49 7.26 -7.63 3.69
CA PRO A 49 8.32 -8.25 2.90
C PRO A 49 7.80 -8.98 1.66
N ARG A 50 6.63 -9.61 1.76
CA ARG A 50 6.06 -10.32 0.61
C ARG A 50 5.82 -9.39 -0.56
N ILE A 51 5.23 -8.23 -0.27
CA ILE A 51 4.96 -7.25 -1.32
C ILE A 51 6.27 -6.65 -1.83
N ALA A 52 7.22 -6.37 -0.92
CA ALA A 52 8.52 -5.85 -1.32
C ALA A 52 9.20 -6.79 -2.32
N ASN A 53 9.21 -8.09 -2.03
CA ASN A 53 9.82 -9.07 -2.91
C ASN A 53 9.09 -9.18 -4.23
N ARG A 54 7.77 -9.10 -4.22
CA ARG A 54 6.98 -9.14 -5.44
C ARG A 54 7.25 -7.93 -6.32
N LEU A 55 7.28 -6.73 -5.71
CA LEU A 55 7.57 -5.52 -6.45
C LEU A 55 8.99 -5.54 -7.00
N LEU A 56 9.94 -6.04 -6.23
CA LEU A 56 11.32 -6.13 -6.68
C LEU A 56 11.44 -7.00 -7.94
N ARG A 57 10.76 -8.15 -7.96
CA ARG A 57 10.79 -9.01 -9.12
C ARG A 57 10.21 -8.33 -10.35
N ARG A 58 9.13 -7.58 -10.17
CA ARG A 58 8.51 -6.85 -11.28
C ARG A 58 9.41 -5.73 -11.78
N VAL A 59 10.05 -5.02 -10.85
CA VAL A 59 10.98 -3.96 -11.22
C VAL A 59 12.17 -4.54 -11.96
N ARG A 60 12.68 -5.69 -11.50
CA ARG A 60 13.79 -6.36 -12.17
C ARG A 60 13.40 -6.75 -13.60
N ASP A 61 12.20 -7.31 -13.78
CA ASP A 61 11.75 -7.70 -15.11
C ASP A 61 11.66 -6.48 -16.02
N TYR A 62 11.17 -5.37 -15.49
CA TYR A 62 11.09 -4.13 -16.25
C TYR A 62 12.51 -3.64 -16.64
N ALA A 63 13.45 -3.72 -15.70
CA ALA A 63 14.83 -3.28 -15.96
C ALA A 63 15.48 -4.13 -17.04
N ASP A 64 15.20 -5.42 -17.06
CA ASP A 64 15.76 -6.32 -18.06
C ASP A 64 15.21 -6.05 -19.46
N VAL A 65 13.94 -5.66 -19.54
CA VAL A 65 13.29 -5.43 -20.83
C VAL A 65 13.52 -4.02 -21.34
N LYS A 66 13.41 -3.02 -20.46
CA LYS A 66 13.43 -1.62 -20.86
C LYS A 66 14.74 -0.90 -20.57
N GLY A 67 15.64 -1.52 -19.83
CA GLY A 67 16.90 -0.91 -19.45
C GLY A 67 18.04 -1.87 -19.64
N ASP A 68 19.12 -1.64 -18.89
CA ASP A 68 20.31 -2.47 -18.98
C ASP A 68 20.35 -3.52 -17.83
N GLY A 69 19.27 -3.71 -17.14
CA GLY A 69 19.19 -4.64 -16.02
C GLY A 69 19.51 -4.02 -14.68
N SER A 70 20.01 -2.79 -14.66
CA SER A 70 20.35 -2.11 -13.41
C SER A 70 19.15 -1.31 -12.93
N ILE A 71 18.94 -1.29 -11.62
CA ILE A 71 17.79 -0.62 -11.02
C ILE A 71 18.27 0.57 -10.21
N ASN A 72 17.82 1.75 -10.58
CA ASN A 72 18.03 2.96 -9.78
C ASN A 72 16.67 3.52 -9.44
N ARG A 73 16.63 4.63 -8.74
CA ARG A 73 15.37 5.23 -8.31
C ARG A 73 14.47 5.58 -9.50
N ALA A 74 15.04 6.18 -10.54
CA ALA A 74 14.25 6.60 -11.69
C ALA A 74 13.61 5.41 -12.39
N LEU A 75 14.34 4.31 -12.54
CA LEU A 75 13.82 3.12 -13.18
C LEU A 75 12.78 2.47 -12.29
N ALA A 76 13.01 2.41 -10.98
CA ALA A 76 12.05 1.85 -10.04
C ALA A 76 10.74 2.66 -10.08
N ASP A 77 10.82 3.98 -10.11
CA ASP A 77 9.64 4.84 -10.21
C ASP A 77 8.82 4.52 -11.45
N LYS A 78 9.47 4.40 -12.60
CA LYS A 78 8.78 4.09 -13.85
C LYS A 78 8.12 2.73 -13.81
N ALA A 79 8.84 1.73 -13.32
CA ALA A 79 8.32 0.38 -13.26
C ALA A 79 7.11 0.30 -12.32
N LEU A 80 7.21 0.95 -11.16
CA LEU A 80 6.12 0.91 -10.18
C LEU A 80 4.91 1.69 -10.66
N ALA A 81 5.12 2.78 -11.41
CA ALA A 81 4.01 3.51 -12.00
C ALA A 81 3.24 2.63 -12.98
N MET A 82 3.93 1.78 -13.74
CA MET A 82 3.27 0.86 -14.66
C MET A 82 2.45 -0.20 -13.93
N LEU A 83 2.77 -0.48 -12.67
CA LEU A 83 2.01 -1.42 -11.86
C LEU A 83 0.90 -0.72 -11.06
N ASP A 84 0.69 0.58 -11.32
CA ASP A 84 -0.31 1.38 -10.62
C ASP A 84 -0.05 1.47 -9.12
N VAL A 85 1.21 1.43 -8.72
CA VAL A 85 1.60 1.62 -7.32
C VAL A 85 2.06 3.06 -7.17
N ASP A 86 1.34 3.86 -6.41
CA ASP A 86 1.71 5.27 -6.22
C ASP A 86 2.84 5.41 -5.19
N PRO A 87 3.37 6.63 -5.00
CA PRO A 87 4.48 6.83 -4.07
C PRO A 87 4.20 6.44 -2.63
N LYS A 88 2.93 6.32 -2.25
CA LYS A 88 2.57 5.87 -0.90
C LYS A 88 2.37 4.35 -0.84
N GLY A 89 2.58 3.65 -1.94
CA GLY A 89 2.38 2.21 -2.00
C GLY A 89 0.93 1.81 -2.21
N PHE A 90 0.07 2.74 -2.57
CA PHE A 90 -1.33 2.45 -2.79
C PHE A 90 -1.54 1.88 -4.19
N ASP A 91 -2.33 0.85 -4.27
CA ASP A 91 -2.71 0.29 -5.56
C ASP A 91 -4.14 0.73 -5.90
N VAL A 92 -4.68 0.15 -6.96
CA VAL A 92 -6.02 0.50 -7.44
C VAL A 92 -7.08 0.28 -6.36
N MET A 93 -6.99 -0.82 -5.62
CA MET A 93 -8.00 -1.13 -4.61
C MET A 93 -7.94 -0.19 -3.42
N ASP A 94 -6.73 0.22 -3.02
CA ASP A 94 -6.59 1.20 -1.94
C ASP A 94 -7.25 2.51 -2.32
N ARG A 95 -7.00 2.97 -3.54
CA ARG A 95 -7.59 4.23 -4.02
C ARG A 95 -9.09 4.12 -4.15
N LYS A 96 -9.59 2.98 -4.64
CA LYS A 96 -11.02 2.75 -4.76
C LYS A 96 -11.71 2.84 -3.41
N LEU A 97 -11.09 2.24 -2.39
CA LEU A 97 -11.68 2.25 -1.06
C LEU A 97 -11.71 3.67 -0.50
N LEU A 98 -10.61 4.39 -0.57
CA LEU A 98 -10.57 5.76 -0.05
C LEU A 98 -11.52 6.68 -0.80
N GLU A 99 -11.58 6.54 -2.13
CA GLU A 99 -12.48 7.37 -2.92
C GLU A 99 -13.94 7.08 -2.60
N ALA A 100 -14.27 5.81 -2.37
CA ALA A 100 -15.64 5.45 -2.00
C ALA A 100 -16.01 6.08 -0.67
N VAL A 101 -15.15 5.97 0.34
CA VAL A 101 -15.44 6.54 1.65
C VAL A 101 -15.60 8.06 1.57
N VAL A 102 -14.69 8.72 0.85
CA VAL A 102 -14.71 10.18 0.75
C VAL A 102 -15.87 10.68 -0.10
N HIS A 103 -16.07 10.11 -1.28
CA HIS A 103 -17.04 10.64 -2.23
C HIS A 103 -18.45 10.08 -2.09
N ARG A 104 -18.57 8.81 -1.79
CA ARG A 104 -19.89 8.20 -1.71
C ARG A 104 -20.51 8.27 -0.33
N PHE A 105 -19.67 8.33 0.70
CA PHE A 105 -20.11 8.31 2.08
C PHE A 105 -19.69 9.55 2.87
N ASP A 106 -19.30 10.60 2.16
CA ASP A 106 -18.92 11.88 2.76
C ASP A 106 -17.85 11.76 3.85
N GLY A 107 -16.92 10.85 3.67
CA GLY A 107 -15.84 10.65 4.64
C GLY A 107 -16.20 9.71 5.77
N GLY A 108 -17.42 9.22 5.80
CA GLY A 108 -17.88 8.33 6.85
C GLY A 108 -18.57 9.04 8.00
N PRO A 109 -18.94 8.33 9.06
CA PRO A 109 -18.65 6.91 9.26
C PRO A 109 -19.49 5.99 8.36
N VAL A 110 -18.90 4.93 7.89
CA VAL A 110 -19.57 4.00 7.00
C VAL A 110 -19.19 2.56 7.38
N GLY A 111 -20.15 1.66 7.36
CA GLY A 111 -19.94 0.27 7.72
C GLY A 111 -19.14 -0.48 6.67
N LEU A 112 -18.44 -1.50 7.11
CA LEU A 112 -17.58 -2.32 6.25
C LEU A 112 -18.36 -2.91 5.09
N ASP A 113 -19.55 -3.45 5.34
CA ASP A 113 -20.35 -4.09 4.30
C ASP A 113 -20.81 -3.10 3.23
N ASN A 114 -21.07 -1.86 3.63
CA ASN A 114 -21.45 -0.82 2.68
C ASN A 114 -20.28 -0.45 1.77
N ILE A 115 -19.08 -0.37 2.35
CA ILE A 115 -17.90 -0.12 1.54
C ILE A 115 -17.68 -1.27 0.57
N ALA A 116 -17.79 -2.50 1.07
CA ALA A 116 -17.57 -3.69 0.26
C ALA A 116 -18.52 -3.72 -0.94
N ALA A 117 -19.79 -3.45 -0.71
CA ALA A 117 -20.77 -3.42 -1.78
C ALA A 117 -20.45 -2.33 -2.80
N SER A 118 -19.98 -1.19 -2.30
CA SER A 118 -19.68 -0.03 -3.15
C SER A 118 -18.50 -0.26 -4.10
N ILE A 119 -17.48 -0.98 -3.65
CA ILE A 119 -16.29 -1.17 -4.48
C ILE A 119 -16.22 -2.56 -5.11
N GLY A 120 -17.24 -3.40 -4.86
CA GLY A 120 -17.27 -4.72 -5.46
C GLY A 120 -16.24 -5.69 -4.89
N GLU A 121 -16.00 -5.59 -3.58
CA GLU A 121 -15.03 -6.45 -2.93
C GLU A 121 -15.66 -7.12 -1.72
N GLU A 122 -15.09 -8.23 -1.27
CA GLU A 122 -15.61 -8.91 -0.09
C GLU A 122 -15.16 -8.20 1.17
N SER A 123 -16.04 -8.16 2.17
CA SER A 123 -15.74 -7.51 3.45
C SER A 123 -14.48 -8.07 4.10
N GLY A 124 -14.30 -9.38 4.03
CA GLY A 124 -13.11 -10.01 4.61
C GLY A 124 -11.82 -9.57 3.95
N THR A 125 -11.84 -9.39 2.64
CA THR A 125 -10.66 -8.93 1.91
C THR A 125 -10.33 -7.49 2.32
N ILE A 126 -11.35 -6.65 2.46
CA ILE A 126 -11.11 -5.28 2.90
C ILE A 126 -10.51 -5.29 4.29
N GLU A 127 -11.11 -6.02 5.20
CA GLU A 127 -10.67 -6.04 6.58
C GLU A 127 -9.28 -6.63 6.78
N ASP A 128 -8.96 -7.68 6.03
CA ASP A 128 -7.71 -8.40 6.24
C ASP A 128 -6.55 -7.91 5.37
N VAL A 129 -6.84 -7.35 4.21
CA VAL A 129 -5.79 -7.02 3.23
C VAL A 129 -5.66 -5.52 2.97
N ILE A 130 -6.77 -4.85 2.73
CA ILE A 130 -6.73 -3.45 2.29
C ILE A 130 -6.70 -2.48 3.46
N GLU A 131 -7.63 -2.64 4.38
CA GLU A 131 -7.81 -1.72 5.50
C GLU A 131 -6.60 -1.60 6.43
N PRO A 132 -5.91 -2.71 6.79
CA PRO A 132 -4.82 -2.60 7.75
C PRO A 132 -3.72 -1.64 7.32
N TYR A 133 -3.37 -1.64 6.05
CA TYR A 133 -2.33 -0.73 5.57
C TYR A 133 -2.82 0.72 5.60
N LEU A 134 -4.06 0.95 5.21
CA LEU A 134 -4.62 2.30 5.22
C LEU A 134 -4.71 2.86 6.64
N ILE A 135 -5.04 2.02 7.60
CA ILE A 135 -5.08 2.42 9.00
C ILE A 135 -3.67 2.68 9.51
N GLN A 136 -2.73 1.80 9.18
CA GLN A 136 -1.34 1.94 9.59
C GLN A 136 -0.75 3.26 9.09
N GLN A 137 -1.09 3.65 7.86
CA GLN A 137 -0.58 4.87 7.27
C GLN A 137 -1.36 6.12 7.68
N GLY A 138 -2.42 5.95 8.46
CA GLY A 138 -3.19 7.08 8.96
C GLY A 138 -4.20 7.66 7.99
N PHE A 139 -4.60 6.90 6.98
CA PHE A 139 -5.58 7.39 5.99
C PHE A 139 -7.01 6.98 6.32
N LEU A 140 -7.17 5.97 7.15
CA LEU A 140 -8.48 5.47 7.51
C LEU A 140 -8.49 5.20 9.01
N GLN A 141 -9.64 5.39 9.65
CA GLN A 141 -9.75 5.04 11.06
C GLN A 141 -11.06 4.32 11.33
N ARG A 142 -11.02 3.44 12.31
CA ARG A 142 -12.22 2.74 12.77
C ARG A 142 -12.82 3.51 13.92
N THR A 143 -14.13 3.69 13.88
CA THR A 143 -14.85 4.30 14.97
C THR A 143 -15.99 3.34 15.37
N PRO A 144 -16.66 3.56 16.52
CA PRO A 144 -17.79 2.71 16.88
C PRO A 144 -18.92 2.76 15.87
N ARG A 145 -18.98 3.81 15.04
CA ARG A 145 -20.01 3.94 14.02
C ARG A 145 -19.60 3.41 12.65
N GLY A 146 -18.34 3.12 12.46
CA GLY A 146 -17.84 2.63 11.17
C GLY A 146 -16.51 3.25 10.80
N ARG A 147 -16.16 3.13 9.53
CA ARG A 147 -14.86 3.61 9.01
C ARG A 147 -14.97 5.05 8.59
N MET A 148 -13.95 5.83 8.89
CA MET A 148 -13.88 7.24 8.51
C MET A 148 -12.56 7.56 7.82
N ALA A 149 -12.61 8.40 6.81
CA ALA A 149 -11.42 8.91 6.17
C ALA A 149 -10.82 10.00 7.06
N THR A 150 -9.50 10.08 7.09
CA THR A 150 -8.81 11.08 7.89
C THR A 150 -8.47 12.29 7.02
N LYS A 151 -7.98 13.35 7.66
CA LYS A 151 -7.53 14.53 6.92
C LYS A 151 -6.44 14.13 5.91
N ALA A 152 -5.54 13.23 6.30
CA ALA A 152 -4.46 12.78 5.42
C ALA A 152 -5.02 12.12 4.17
N ALA A 153 -6.14 11.40 4.27
CA ALA A 153 -6.76 10.77 3.12
C ALA A 153 -7.26 11.81 2.12
N TYR A 154 -7.91 12.87 2.61
CA TYR A 154 -8.37 13.94 1.73
C TYR A 154 -7.20 14.60 1.02
N LEU A 155 -6.13 14.90 1.77
CA LEU A 155 -4.97 15.54 1.17
C LEU A 155 -4.30 14.64 0.14
N HIS A 156 -4.26 13.34 0.40
CA HIS A 156 -3.68 12.39 -0.54
C HIS A 156 -4.46 12.36 -1.85
N LEU A 157 -5.79 12.52 -1.78
CA LEU A 157 -6.63 12.53 -2.97
C LEU A 157 -6.67 13.91 -3.64
N GLY A 158 -5.95 14.89 -3.09
CA GLY A 158 -5.93 16.23 -3.65
C GLY A 158 -7.18 17.04 -3.33
N LEU A 159 -7.86 16.70 -2.25
CA LEU A 159 -9.10 17.34 -1.88
C LEU A 159 -8.96 18.11 -0.59
N PRO A 160 -9.76 19.20 -0.41
CA PRO A 160 -9.75 19.91 0.86
C PRO A 160 -10.44 19.06 1.93
N ALA A 161 -9.85 19.01 3.11
CA ALA A 161 -10.43 18.27 4.21
C ALA A 161 -11.64 19.04 4.76
N PRO A 162 -12.71 18.33 5.12
CA PRO A 162 -13.85 19.00 5.76
C PRO A 162 -13.48 19.57 7.11
N ASP A 163 -14.22 20.55 7.57
CA ASP A 163 -14.00 21.12 8.87
C ASP A 163 -14.29 20.06 9.93
N GLY A 164 -13.49 20.07 10.98
CA GLY A 164 -13.72 19.16 12.10
C GLY A 164 -13.00 17.83 12.03
N ILE A 165 -12.16 17.64 11.02
CA ILE A 165 -11.35 16.43 10.97
C ILE A 165 -9.87 16.72 10.74
#